data_dde5c683b5373b338bdd362f7c14032c
#
_entry.id   dde5c683b5373b338bdd362f7c14032c
#
_cell.length_a   1.000
_cell.length_b   1.000
_cell.length_c   1.000
_cell.angle_alpha   90.00
_cell.angle_beta   90.00
_cell.angle_gamma   90.00
#
_symmetry.space_group_name_H-M   'P 1'
#
loop_
_entity.id
_entity.type
_entity.pdbx_description
1 polymer ?
#
loop_
_entity_poly.entity_id
_entity_poly.type
_entity_poly.pdbx_seq_one_letter_code
_entity_poly.pdbx_strand_id
1 'polypeptide(L)'
;MLKVGDYVSRNSYNNDIIFVIKRIENGVCYLKGALERLVADAPLDDLKKENEVTETFEEKRPTLEEREDYFYLPGKILHIDADLDYLNKCLNYYKSVKIWAAGKCINEQEVPKQITELIKEYNPNIVVITGHDAFNKNKNTYKNSHYFIEAIKEARKYEKSHEKLIIIAGACQSDYEELIKAGANFASSPKRINIHALDPAIIASSISMSDATKEINLKEILENTKYGSEGMGGIITKGTMYMGYPR
;
A
#
# COMPACT_ATOMS: atom_id res chain seq x y z
N MET A 1 23.28 -19.88 15.56
CA MET A 1 23.79 -18.51 15.24
C MET A 1 22.85 -17.95 14.18
N LEU A 2 22.35 -16.72 14.37
CA LEU A 2 21.47 -16.06 13.40
C LEU A 2 22.25 -15.68 12.14
N LYS A 3 21.59 -15.75 10.96
CA LYS A 3 22.17 -15.44 9.65
C LYS A 3 21.16 -14.67 8.78
N VAL A 4 21.65 -14.04 7.73
CA VAL A 4 20.81 -13.39 6.72
C VAL A 4 19.81 -14.40 6.15
N GLY A 5 18.55 -14.01 6.07
CA GLY A 5 17.42 -14.84 5.65
C GLY A 5 16.67 -15.52 6.80
N ASP A 6 17.22 -15.54 8.03
CA ASP A 6 16.48 -16.09 9.18
C ASP A 6 15.28 -15.20 9.53
N TYR A 7 14.19 -15.84 9.95
CA TYR A 7 13.03 -15.19 10.54
C TYR A 7 13.26 -14.96 12.02
N VAL A 8 13.00 -13.74 12.49
CA VAL A 8 13.26 -13.31 13.86
C VAL A 8 12.17 -12.35 14.35
N SER A 9 12.02 -12.28 15.68
CA SER A 9 11.24 -11.24 16.35
C SER A 9 12.12 -10.51 17.37
N ARG A 10 11.68 -9.32 17.84
CA ARG A 10 12.43 -8.50 18.79
C ARG A 10 11.88 -8.67 20.21
N ASN A 11 12.73 -9.09 21.15
CA ASN A 11 12.37 -9.28 22.56
C ASN A 11 11.93 -7.95 23.21
N SER A 12 12.61 -6.85 22.90
CA SER A 12 12.30 -5.51 23.42
C SER A 12 10.92 -4.99 23.00
N TYR A 13 10.29 -5.60 21.98
CA TYR A 13 8.95 -5.29 21.49
C TYR A 13 7.98 -6.45 21.69
N ASN A 14 8.21 -7.30 22.70
CA ASN A 14 7.36 -8.45 23.06
C ASN A 14 7.11 -9.43 21.88
N ASN A 15 8.05 -9.50 20.94
CA ASN A 15 7.97 -10.37 19.75
C ASN A 15 6.69 -10.13 18.92
N ASP A 16 6.25 -8.88 18.79
CA ASP A 16 4.99 -8.46 18.16
C ASP A 16 4.98 -8.61 16.64
N ILE A 17 6.15 -8.50 16.00
CA ILE A 17 6.31 -8.58 14.54
C ILE A 17 7.41 -9.56 14.18
N ILE A 18 7.18 -10.34 13.14
CA ILE A 18 8.18 -11.23 12.57
C ILE A 18 8.89 -10.53 11.42
N PHE A 19 10.21 -10.55 11.47
CA PHE A 19 11.11 -9.95 10.49
C PHE A 19 11.96 -11.01 9.79
N VAL A 20 12.47 -10.66 8.62
CA VAL A 20 13.55 -11.38 7.94
C VAL A 20 14.83 -10.56 8.09
N ILE A 21 15.93 -11.19 8.50
CA ILE A 21 17.25 -10.54 8.55
C ILE A 21 17.72 -10.29 7.12
N LYS A 22 17.91 -9.02 6.73
CA LYS A 22 18.41 -8.63 5.42
C LYS A 22 19.92 -8.41 5.38
N ARG A 23 20.51 -7.99 6.50
CA ARG A 23 21.94 -7.69 6.63
C ARG A 23 22.36 -7.75 8.09
N ILE A 24 23.61 -8.14 8.35
CA ILE A 24 24.22 -8.12 9.67
C ILE A 24 25.53 -7.36 9.56
N GLU A 25 25.69 -6.30 10.34
CA GLU A 25 26.90 -5.48 10.38
C GLU A 25 27.23 -5.05 11.81
N ASN A 26 28.46 -5.27 12.26
CA ASN A 26 28.94 -4.85 13.57
C ASN A 26 28.03 -5.28 14.74
N GLY A 27 27.43 -6.49 14.68
CA GLY A 27 26.54 -7.00 15.71
C GLY A 27 25.11 -6.48 15.66
N VAL A 28 24.78 -5.63 14.69
CA VAL A 28 23.44 -5.12 14.43
C VAL A 28 22.83 -5.83 13.21
N CYS A 29 21.60 -6.30 13.38
CA CYS A 29 20.79 -6.88 12.30
C CYS A 29 19.86 -5.82 11.72
N TYR A 30 19.86 -5.69 10.39
CA TYR A 30 18.90 -4.90 9.65
C TYR A 30 17.75 -5.81 9.22
N LEU A 31 16.55 -5.43 9.62
CA LEU A 31 15.36 -6.26 9.61
C LEU A 31 14.32 -5.70 8.65
N LYS A 32 13.60 -6.59 7.97
CA LYS A 32 12.46 -6.24 7.13
C LYS A 32 11.26 -7.08 7.55
N GLY A 33 10.11 -6.46 7.78
CA GLY A 33 8.87 -7.14 8.15
C GLY A 33 8.51 -8.23 7.14
N ALA A 34 8.14 -9.40 7.63
CA ALA A 34 7.76 -10.53 6.78
C ALA A 34 6.42 -10.27 6.07
N LEU A 35 5.46 -9.72 6.80
CA LEU A 35 4.11 -9.41 6.31
C LEU A 35 3.82 -7.90 6.36
N GLU A 36 4.27 -7.21 7.39
CA GLU A 36 4.09 -5.76 7.57
C GLU A 36 5.12 -4.97 6.75
N ARG A 37 4.74 -3.77 6.29
CA ARG A 37 5.62 -2.81 5.58
C ARG A 37 6.57 -2.10 6.55
N LEU A 38 7.36 -2.82 7.30
CA LEU A 38 8.23 -2.28 8.34
C LEU A 38 9.68 -2.66 8.12
N VAL A 39 10.58 -1.70 8.30
CA VAL A 39 12.02 -1.92 8.44
C VAL A 39 12.47 -1.51 9.82
N ALA A 40 13.39 -2.25 10.40
CA ALA A 40 13.92 -2.00 11.73
C ALA A 40 15.38 -2.44 11.79
N ASP A 41 16.03 -2.11 12.88
CA ASP A 41 17.32 -2.66 13.28
C ASP A 41 17.24 -3.15 14.72
N ALA A 42 18.07 -4.11 15.05
CA ALA A 42 18.20 -4.62 16.40
C ALA A 42 19.57 -5.28 16.62
N PRO A 43 20.13 -5.22 17.84
CA PRO A 43 21.30 -6.01 18.19
C PRO A 43 20.96 -7.51 18.20
N LEU A 44 21.95 -8.36 17.97
CA LEU A 44 21.76 -9.82 17.87
C LEU A 44 21.16 -10.45 19.15
N ASP A 45 21.45 -9.90 20.31
CA ASP A 45 20.98 -10.36 21.62
C ASP A 45 19.51 -10.00 21.91
N ASP A 46 18.95 -9.02 21.18
CA ASP A 46 17.53 -8.69 21.24
C ASP A 46 16.66 -9.57 20.34
N LEU A 47 17.28 -10.45 19.54
CA LEU A 47 16.55 -11.23 18.54
C LEU A 47 16.26 -12.66 19.01
N LYS A 48 15.02 -13.07 18.83
CA LYS A 48 14.55 -14.45 18.95
C LYS A 48 14.32 -15.04 17.57
N LYS A 49 14.87 -16.26 17.33
CA LYS A 49 14.61 -16.98 16.08
C LYS A 49 13.18 -17.48 16.03
N GLU A 50 12.53 -17.25 14.92
CA GLU A 50 11.15 -17.66 14.62
C GLU A 50 11.12 -18.63 13.43
N ASN A 51 9.98 -19.31 13.26
CA ASN A 51 9.72 -20.11 12.07
C ASN A 51 9.38 -19.21 10.89
N GLU A 52 9.55 -19.74 9.68
CA GLU A 52 9.09 -19.08 8.48
C GLU A 52 7.59 -18.79 8.56
N VAL A 53 7.20 -17.56 8.28
CA VAL A 53 5.80 -17.16 8.29
C VAL A 53 5.18 -17.53 6.95
N THR A 54 4.29 -18.49 6.97
CA THR A 54 3.33 -18.69 5.88
C THR A 54 2.19 -17.68 6.05
N GLU A 55 1.89 -16.94 5.00
CA GLU A 55 0.79 -15.98 4.99
C GLU A 55 -0.54 -16.71 5.26
N THR A 56 -1.12 -16.46 6.44
CA THR A 56 -2.40 -17.07 6.82
C THR A 56 -3.60 -16.14 6.52
N PHE A 57 -3.32 -14.93 6.03
CA PHE A 57 -4.36 -14.00 5.64
C PHE A 57 -4.91 -14.43 4.27
N GLU A 58 -6.14 -14.98 4.28
CA GLU A 58 -6.88 -15.25 3.06
C GLU A 58 -7.32 -13.92 2.45
N GLU A 59 -6.61 -13.50 1.41
CA GLU A 59 -6.96 -12.32 0.63
C GLU A 59 -8.35 -12.53 0.00
N LYS A 60 -9.31 -11.73 0.41
CA LYS A 60 -10.59 -11.67 -0.29
C LYS A 60 -10.35 -11.03 -1.65
N ARG A 61 -10.42 -11.85 -2.69
CA ARG A 61 -10.30 -11.37 -4.07
C ARG A 61 -11.59 -10.70 -4.49
N PRO A 62 -11.53 -9.52 -5.14
CA PRO A 62 -12.72 -8.93 -5.70
C PRO A 62 -13.29 -9.90 -6.74
N THR A 63 -14.58 -10.22 -6.60
CA THR A 63 -15.31 -11.07 -7.54
C THR A 63 -16.13 -10.19 -8.47
N LEU A 64 -16.04 -10.47 -9.76
CA LEU A 64 -16.86 -9.84 -10.77
C LEU A 64 -18.07 -10.74 -11.04
N GLU A 65 -19.28 -10.21 -10.88
CA GLU A 65 -20.47 -10.88 -11.39
C GLU A 65 -20.49 -10.70 -12.93
N GLU A 66 -19.96 -11.70 -13.63
CA GLU A 66 -19.95 -11.67 -15.10
C GLU A 66 -21.37 -11.87 -15.64
N ARG A 67 -21.82 -10.92 -16.48
CA ARG A 67 -23.03 -11.04 -17.28
C ARG A 67 -22.65 -11.59 -18.65
N GLU A 68 -23.44 -12.52 -19.17
CA GLU A 68 -23.24 -13.03 -20.53
C GLU A 68 -23.27 -11.87 -21.54
N ASP A 69 -22.44 -11.94 -22.58
CA ASP A 69 -22.29 -10.96 -23.65
C ASP A 69 -21.76 -9.57 -23.25
N TYR A 70 -21.34 -9.36 -22.00
CA TYR A 70 -20.72 -8.11 -21.58
C TYR A 70 -19.19 -8.23 -21.55
N PHE A 71 -18.51 -7.12 -21.83
CA PHE A 71 -17.07 -6.99 -21.56
C PHE A 71 -16.83 -5.98 -20.44
N TYR A 72 -15.70 -6.16 -19.77
CA TYR A 72 -15.33 -5.37 -18.59
C TYR A 72 -13.95 -4.74 -18.82
N LEU A 73 -13.84 -3.47 -18.47
CA LEU A 73 -12.60 -2.67 -18.52
C LEU A 73 -12.27 -2.18 -17.13
N PRO A 74 -11.54 -2.99 -16.32
CA PRO A 74 -11.06 -2.55 -15.00
C PRO A 74 -10.19 -1.30 -15.09
N GLY A 75 -10.23 -0.46 -14.06
CA GLY A 75 -9.41 0.73 -13.99
C GLY A 75 -7.91 0.40 -13.97
N LYS A 76 -7.11 1.19 -14.69
CA LYS A 76 -5.64 1.04 -14.73
C LYS A 76 -4.99 1.54 -13.46
N ILE A 77 -4.01 0.81 -12.94
CA ILE A 77 -3.29 1.14 -11.70
C ILE A 77 -1.85 1.54 -12.03
N LEU A 78 -1.39 2.65 -11.46
CA LEU A 78 0.02 2.99 -11.34
C LEU A 78 0.42 2.84 -9.87
N HIS A 79 1.32 1.91 -9.56
CA HIS A 79 1.81 1.67 -8.21
C HIS A 79 3.27 2.12 -8.09
N ILE A 80 3.51 3.12 -7.26
CA ILE A 80 4.83 3.66 -6.94
C ILE A 80 5.16 3.22 -5.51
N ASP A 81 6.30 2.57 -5.33
CA ASP A 81 6.76 2.11 -4.03
C ASP A 81 8.25 2.36 -3.88
N ALA A 82 8.69 2.77 -2.70
CA ALA A 82 10.11 2.94 -2.43
C ALA A 82 10.83 1.61 -2.17
N ASP A 83 10.10 0.51 -2.02
CA ASP A 83 10.63 -0.83 -1.76
C ASP A 83 10.25 -1.80 -2.87
N LEU A 84 11.27 -2.29 -3.60
CA LEU A 84 11.08 -3.18 -4.74
C LEU A 84 10.43 -4.52 -4.37
N ASP A 85 10.71 -5.07 -3.19
CA ASP A 85 10.12 -6.35 -2.78
C ASP A 85 8.62 -6.20 -2.53
N TYR A 86 8.20 -5.11 -1.86
CA TYR A 86 6.78 -4.82 -1.63
C TYR A 86 6.06 -4.44 -2.92
N LEU A 87 6.71 -3.67 -3.79
CA LEU A 87 6.18 -3.40 -5.12
C LEU A 87 5.91 -4.69 -5.89
N ASN A 88 6.88 -5.60 -5.93
CA ASN A 88 6.74 -6.87 -6.63
C ASN A 88 5.61 -7.74 -6.05
N LYS A 89 5.44 -7.78 -4.72
CA LYS A 89 4.30 -8.44 -4.08
C LYS A 89 2.97 -7.88 -4.60
N CYS A 90 2.84 -6.54 -4.62
CA CYS A 90 1.63 -5.88 -5.11
C CYS A 90 1.39 -6.14 -6.61
N LEU A 91 2.42 -6.08 -7.44
CA LEU A 91 2.30 -6.36 -8.88
C LEU A 91 1.89 -7.81 -9.15
N ASN A 92 2.43 -8.77 -8.41
CA ASN A 92 2.02 -10.16 -8.49
C ASN A 92 0.56 -10.36 -8.07
N TYR A 93 0.11 -9.63 -7.03
CA TYR A 93 -1.28 -9.65 -6.62
C TYR A 93 -2.20 -9.11 -7.73
N TYR A 94 -1.92 -7.92 -8.32
CA TYR A 94 -2.70 -7.39 -9.45
C TYR A 94 -2.78 -8.37 -10.62
N LYS A 95 -1.63 -9.01 -10.96
CA LYS A 95 -1.59 -10.02 -12.00
C LYS A 95 -2.47 -11.24 -11.67
N SER A 96 -2.48 -11.69 -10.40
CA SER A 96 -3.29 -12.84 -9.97
C SER A 96 -4.80 -12.58 -10.09
N VAL A 97 -5.23 -11.32 -9.94
CA VAL A 97 -6.63 -10.88 -10.11
C VAL A 97 -6.90 -10.27 -11.49
N LYS A 98 -5.96 -10.42 -12.44
CA LYS A 98 -6.10 -10.00 -13.84
C LYS A 98 -6.34 -8.49 -14.04
N ILE A 99 -5.77 -7.66 -13.20
CA ILE A 99 -5.82 -6.20 -13.32
C ILE A 99 -4.51 -5.70 -13.95
N TRP A 100 -4.63 -4.77 -14.89
CA TRP A 100 -3.47 -4.10 -15.46
C TRP A 100 -2.88 -3.11 -14.46
N ALA A 101 -1.60 -3.26 -14.17
CA ALA A 101 -0.87 -2.36 -13.29
C ALA A 101 0.56 -2.13 -13.79
N ALA A 102 0.99 -0.87 -13.76
CA ALA A 102 2.38 -0.49 -13.93
C ALA A 102 3.02 -0.22 -12.57
N GLY A 103 4.25 -0.71 -12.37
CA GLY A 103 5.02 -0.50 -11.14
C GLY A 103 6.22 0.38 -11.36
N LYS A 104 6.51 1.29 -10.41
CA LYS A 104 7.72 2.12 -10.38
C LYS A 104 8.34 2.08 -8.99
N CYS A 105 9.60 1.64 -8.91
CA CYS A 105 10.37 1.68 -7.67
C CYS A 105 11.09 3.04 -7.58
N ILE A 106 10.62 3.93 -6.69
CA ILE A 106 11.11 5.31 -6.56
C ILE A 106 11.15 5.66 -5.08
N ASN A 107 12.30 6.18 -4.61
CA ASN A 107 12.43 6.64 -3.22
C ASN A 107 11.42 7.75 -2.90
N GLU A 108 10.89 7.78 -1.68
CA GLU A 108 9.82 8.67 -1.25
C GLU A 108 10.10 10.13 -1.59
N GLN A 109 11.33 10.61 -1.37
CA GLN A 109 11.75 12.00 -1.64
C GLN A 109 11.73 12.40 -3.13
N GLU A 110 11.77 11.42 -4.04
CA GLU A 110 11.78 11.68 -5.49
C GLU A 110 10.38 11.57 -6.11
N VAL A 111 9.42 10.95 -5.42
CA VAL A 111 8.06 10.75 -5.94
C VAL A 111 7.40 12.09 -6.31
N PRO A 112 7.43 13.15 -5.47
CA PRO A 112 6.78 14.43 -5.78
C PRO A 112 7.26 15.05 -7.09
N LYS A 113 8.54 14.85 -7.45
CA LYS A 113 9.14 15.40 -8.67
C LYS A 113 8.73 14.67 -9.94
N GLN A 114 8.35 13.40 -9.83
CA GLN A 114 8.13 12.51 -10.97
C GLN A 114 6.66 12.16 -11.19
N ILE A 115 5.81 12.29 -10.14
CA ILE A 115 4.44 11.79 -10.14
C ILE A 115 3.59 12.31 -11.31
N THR A 116 3.71 13.60 -11.65
CA THR A 116 2.93 14.21 -12.72
C THR A 116 3.26 13.63 -14.08
N GLU A 117 4.56 13.42 -14.37
CA GLU A 117 4.98 12.83 -15.65
C GLU A 117 4.59 11.36 -15.74
N LEU A 118 4.69 10.62 -14.63
CA LEU A 118 4.23 9.23 -14.58
C LEU A 118 2.71 9.12 -14.80
N ILE A 119 1.91 10.03 -14.22
CA ILE A 119 0.46 10.05 -14.47
C ILE A 119 0.17 10.32 -15.94
N LYS A 120 0.89 11.25 -16.59
CA LYS A 120 0.73 11.51 -18.04
C LYS A 120 1.13 10.30 -18.88
N GLU A 121 2.25 9.65 -18.56
CA GLU A 121 2.78 8.49 -19.30
C GLU A 121 1.83 7.30 -19.25
N TYR A 122 1.32 6.95 -18.07
CA TYR A 122 0.52 5.74 -17.85
C TYR A 122 -0.98 5.97 -17.99
N ASN A 123 -1.43 7.22 -17.84
CA ASN A 123 -2.85 7.59 -17.80
C ASN A 123 -3.69 6.63 -16.93
N PRO A 124 -3.34 6.50 -15.63
CA PRO A 124 -4.02 5.59 -14.72
C PRO A 124 -5.34 6.16 -14.22
N ASN A 125 -6.25 5.26 -13.81
CA ASN A 125 -7.44 5.63 -13.03
C ASN A 125 -7.13 5.69 -11.54
N ILE A 126 -6.15 4.88 -11.10
CA ILE A 126 -5.76 4.73 -9.70
C ILE A 126 -4.24 4.88 -9.59
N VAL A 127 -3.79 5.74 -8.67
CA VAL A 127 -2.38 5.87 -8.29
C VAL A 127 -2.21 5.40 -6.85
N VAL A 128 -1.29 4.47 -6.65
CA VAL A 128 -0.89 3.99 -5.32
C VAL A 128 0.52 4.50 -5.04
N ILE A 129 0.70 5.19 -3.92
CA ILE A 129 1.98 5.79 -3.50
C ILE A 129 2.33 5.22 -2.13
N THR A 130 3.27 4.28 -2.09
CA THR A 130 3.66 3.59 -0.86
C THR A 130 5.18 3.63 -0.66
N GLY A 131 5.61 3.22 0.52
CA GLY A 131 7.01 3.21 0.91
C GLY A 131 7.14 2.89 2.40
N HIS A 132 8.09 3.53 3.05
CA HIS A 132 8.34 3.41 4.48
C HIS A 132 8.06 4.72 5.20
N ASP A 133 7.42 4.63 6.37
CA ASP A 133 7.25 5.76 7.27
C ASP A 133 7.38 5.30 8.73
N ALA A 134 7.57 6.23 9.64
CA ALA A 134 7.62 5.96 11.07
C ALA A 134 7.23 7.22 11.84
N PHE A 135 6.43 7.04 12.88
CA PHE A 135 6.07 8.10 13.80
C PHE A 135 7.02 8.16 14.99
N ASN A 136 7.72 9.28 15.17
CA ASN A 136 8.55 9.53 16.33
C ASN A 136 7.73 10.18 17.45
N LYS A 137 7.32 9.39 18.45
CA LYS A 137 6.52 9.88 19.59
C LYS A 137 7.18 11.01 20.36
N ASN A 138 8.51 10.98 20.53
CA ASN A 138 9.24 11.98 21.33
C ASN A 138 9.27 13.35 20.65
N LYS A 139 9.34 13.38 19.33
CA LYS A 139 9.39 14.62 18.53
C LYS A 139 8.04 14.99 17.92
N ASN A 140 7.04 14.13 18.03
CA ASN A 140 5.74 14.26 17.36
C ASN A 140 5.89 14.54 15.85
N THR A 141 6.77 13.79 15.18
CA THR A 141 7.09 13.95 13.76
C THR A 141 7.04 12.63 13.02
N TYR A 142 6.73 12.72 11.73
CA TYR A 142 6.77 11.58 10.80
C TYR A 142 8.06 11.61 9.97
N LYS A 143 8.58 10.44 9.61
CA LYS A 143 9.82 10.34 8.84
C LYS A 143 9.62 10.77 7.38
N ASN A 144 8.63 10.20 6.71
CA ASN A 144 8.43 10.35 5.26
C ASN A 144 7.03 10.85 4.86
N SER A 145 6.05 11.01 5.79
CA SER A 145 4.70 11.46 5.45
C SER A 145 4.67 12.73 4.60
N HIS A 146 5.60 13.66 4.82
CA HIS A 146 5.64 14.91 4.07
C HIS A 146 5.89 14.69 2.56
N TYR A 147 6.67 13.68 2.15
CA TYR A 147 6.88 13.36 0.74
C TYR A 147 5.62 12.77 0.10
N PHE A 148 4.88 11.93 0.82
CA PHE A 148 3.59 11.44 0.35
C PHE A 148 2.58 12.57 0.19
N ILE A 149 2.53 13.50 1.15
CA ILE A 149 1.68 14.70 1.11
C ILE A 149 2.02 15.58 -0.12
N GLU A 150 3.30 15.83 -0.37
CA GLU A 150 3.75 16.59 -1.54
C GLU A 150 3.38 15.87 -2.85
N ALA A 151 3.61 14.56 -2.95
CA ALA A 151 3.26 13.78 -4.13
C ALA A 151 1.75 13.82 -4.42
N ILE A 152 0.91 13.70 -3.39
CA ILE A 152 -0.55 13.83 -3.53
C ILE A 152 -0.92 15.22 -4.05
N LYS A 153 -0.33 16.28 -3.48
CA LYS A 153 -0.60 17.66 -3.92
C LYS A 153 -0.20 17.87 -5.39
N GLU A 154 0.95 17.36 -5.82
CA GLU A 154 1.38 17.44 -7.22
C GLU A 154 0.43 16.67 -8.16
N ALA A 155 0.01 15.45 -7.77
CA ALA A 155 -0.98 14.70 -8.52
C ALA A 155 -2.33 15.45 -8.60
N ARG A 156 -2.78 16.12 -7.52
CA ARG A 156 -4.02 16.91 -7.48
C ARG A 156 -3.92 18.24 -8.26
N LYS A 157 -2.75 18.80 -8.44
CA LYS A 157 -2.56 19.93 -9.38
C LYS A 157 -2.84 19.51 -10.82
N TYR A 158 -2.48 18.26 -11.17
CA TYR A 158 -2.73 17.70 -12.49
C TYR A 158 -4.21 17.30 -12.68
N GLU A 159 -4.75 16.50 -11.75
CA GLU A 159 -6.17 16.07 -11.80
C GLU A 159 -6.83 16.32 -10.43
N LYS A 160 -7.72 17.33 -10.40
CA LYS A 160 -8.42 17.75 -9.18
C LYS A 160 -9.57 16.83 -8.79
N SER A 161 -10.13 16.09 -9.77
CA SER A 161 -11.28 15.22 -9.52
C SER A 161 -10.86 13.95 -8.77
N HIS A 162 -11.49 13.74 -7.63
CA HIS A 162 -11.34 12.52 -6.84
C HIS A 162 -11.95 11.27 -7.52
N GLU A 163 -12.83 11.46 -8.50
CA GLU A 163 -13.43 10.35 -9.25
C GLU A 163 -12.60 9.98 -10.50
N LYS A 164 -11.95 10.98 -11.15
CA LYS A 164 -11.13 10.72 -12.34
C LYS A 164 -9.76 10.12 -12.01
N LEU A 165 -9.21 10.49 -10.85
CA LEU A 165 -7.97 9.96 -10.36
C LEU A 165 -8.12 9.58 -8.88
N ILE A 166 -8.17 8.30 -8.59
CA ILE A 166 -8.16 7.79 -7.24
C ILE A 166 -6.71 7.77 -6.74
N ILE A 167 -6.45 8.32 -5.56
CA ILE A 167 -5.12 8.30 -4.95
C ILE A 167 -5.18 7.51 -3.63
N ILE A 168 -4.34 6.49 -3.52
CA ILE A 168 -4.15 5.67 -2.32
C ILE A 168 -2.71 5.92 -1.85
N ALA A 169 -2.51 6.38 -0.63
CA ALA A 169 -1.17 6.78 -0.19
C ALA A 169 -0.83 6.41 1.25
N GLY A 170 0.47 6.33 1.52
CA GLY A 170 1.04 6.17 2.84
C GLY A 170 1.71 4.83 3.09
N ALA A 171 2.22 4.68 4.30
CA ALA A 171 2.96 3.52 4.78
C ALA A 171 2.56 3.21 6.24
N CYS A 172 3.31 2.34 6.92
CA CYS A 172 3.13 2.12 8.35
C CYS A 172 3.25 3.44 9.14
N GLN A 173 2.33 3.67 10.06
CA GLN A 173 2.35 4.82 10.98
C GLN A 173 2.36 6.20 10.30
N SER A 174 1.91 6.32 9.05
CA SER A 174 1.84 7.60 8.33
C SER A 174 0.84 8.59 8.95
N ASP A 175 0.98 9.86 8.58
CA ASP A 175 0.06 10.94 8.96
C ASP A 175 -1.23 10.88 8.14
N TYR A 176 -2.13 10.00 8.56
CA TYR A 176 -3.39 9.74 7.87
C TYR A 176 -4.19 11.02 7.57
N GLU A 177 -4.36 11.88 8.59
CA GLU A 177 -5.17 13.08 8.48
C GLU A 177 -4.62 14.05 7.44
N GLU A 178 -3.31 14.26 7.42
CA GLU A 178 -2.68 15.17 6.45
C GLU A 178 -2.64 14.57 5.04
N LEU A 179 -2.55 13.24 4.89
CA LEU A 179 -2.67 12.57 3.60
C LEU A 179 -4.06 12.77 2.97
N ILE A 180 -5.13 12.57 3.76
CA ILE A 180 -6.51 12.81 3.30
C ILE A 180 -6.72 14.29 2.97
N LYS A 181 -6.28 15.21 3.83
CA LYS A 181 -6.38 16.67 3.57
C LYS A 181 -5.61 17.09 2.31
N ALA A 182 -4.49 16.45 2.00
CA ALA A 182 -3.73 16.70 0.78
C ALA A 182 -4.47 16.27 -0.49
N GLY A 183 -5.50 15.41 -0.37
CA GLY A 183 -6.34 14.98 -1.47
C GLY A 183 -6.27 13.48 -1.79
N ALA A 184 -5.72 12.65 -0.91
CA ALA A 184 -5.84 11.20 -1.08
C ALA A 184 -7.31 10.76 -0.96
N ASN A 185 -7.71 9.75 -1.73
CA ASN A 185 -8.98 9.08 -1.56
C ASN A 185 -8.91 8.05 -0.42
N PHE A 186 -7.76 7.38 -0.31
CA PHE A 186 -7.46 6.42 0.75
C PHE A 186 -6.07 6.69 1.30
N ALA A 187 -5.93 6.49 2.61
CA ALA A 187 -4.65 6.61 3.28
C ALA A 187 -4.46 5.53 4.33
N SER A 188 -3.20 5.23 4.62
CA SER A 188 -2.82 4.24 5.63
C SER A 188 -2.79 4.82 7.03
N SER A 189 -2.93 3.92 8.00
CA SER A 189 -2.64 4.13 9.42
C SER A 189 -3.50 5.18 10.14
N PRO A 190 -4.85 5.16 10.05
CA PRO A 190 -5.71 6.00 10.86
C PRO A 190 -5.42 5.89 12.37
N LYS A 191 -5.03 4.71 12.83
CA LYS A 191 -4.64 4.44 14.23
C LYS A 191 -3.12 4.45 14.48
N ARG A 192 -2.32 4.93 13.50
CA ARG A 192 -0.85 4.95 13.55
C ARG A 192 -0.24 3.57 13.80
N ILE A 193 -0.85 2.55 13.22
CA ILE A 193 -0.39 1.15 13.28
C ILE A 193 0.38 0.76 12.02
N ASN A 194 1.02 -0.40 12.07
CA ASN A 194 1.61 -0.99 10.88
C ASN A 194 0.50 -1.56 9.98
N ILE A 195 0.72 -1.50 8.66
CA ILE A 195 -0.19 -2.05 7.66
C ILE A 195 0.40 -3.28 6.99
N HIS A 196 -0.45 -4.13 6.48
CA HIS A 196 -0.03 -5.27 5.67
C HIS A 196 0.51 -4.81 4.30
N ALA A 197 1.48 -5.55 3.76
CA ALA A 197 2.12 -5.19 2.50
C ALA A 197 1.14 -5.06 1.33
N LEU A 198 0.08 -5.86 1.32
CA LEU A 198 -0.92 -5.90 0.26
C LEU A 198 -2.14 -5.01 0.49
N ASP A 199 -2.35 -4.43 1.69
CA ASP A 199 -3.55 -3.63 1.97
C ASP A 199 -3.83 -2.53 0.93
N PRO A 200 -2.83 -1.72 0.49
CA PRO A 200 -3.07 -0.73 -0.57
C PRO A 200 -3.45 -1.37 -1.91
N ALA A 201 -2.89 -2.55 -2.23
CA ALA A 201 -3.18 -3.25 -3.47
C ALA A 201 -4.58 -3.88 -3.46
N ILE A 202 -5.04 -4.38 -2.32
CA ILE A 202 -6.40 -4.92 -2.14
C ILE A 202 -7.42 -3.82 -2.38
N ILE A 203 -7.23 -2.62 -1.78
CA ILE A 203 -8.10 -1.47 -2.00
C ILE A 203 -8.11 -1.05 -3.47
N ALA A 204 -6.91 -0.89 -4.07
CA ALA A 204 -6.78 -0.49 -5.46
C ALA A 204 -7.49 -1.47 -6.42
N SER A 205 -7.35 -2.78 -6.17
CA SER A 205 -8.00 -3.81 -6.97
C SER A 205 -9.51 -3.80 -6.81
N SER A 206 -10.00 -3.64 -5.58
CA SER A 206 -11.45 -3.55 -5.31
C SER A 206 -12.07 -2.38 -6.06
N ILE A 207 -11.44 -1.20 -6.04
CA ILE A 207 -11.90 -0.01 -6.75
C ILE A 207 -11.80 -0.20 -8.28
N SER A 208 -10.68 -0.79 -8.75
CA SER A 208 -10.46 -1.07 -10.16
C SER A 208 -11.55 -1.95 -10.79
N MET A 209 -12.10 -2.87 -10.00
CA MET A 209 -13.16 -3.80 -10.42
C MET A 209 -14.57 -3.37 -9.99
N SER A 210 -14.73 -2.21 -9.38
CA SER A 210 -16.03 -1.64 -9.02
C SER A 210 -16.57 -0.76 -10.14
N ASP A 211 -17.90 -0.78 -10.35
CA ASP A 211 -18.62 -0.03 -11.37
C ASP A 211 -18.36 1.48 -11.26
N ALA A 212 -17.88 2.09 -12.35
CA ALA A 212 -17.57 3.53 -12.42
C ALA A 212 -18.78 4.45 -12.23
N THR A 213 -20.00 3.92 -12.33
CA THR A 213 -21.24 4.68 -12.16
C THR A 213 -21.79 4.63 -10.74
N LYS A 214 -21.24 3.73 -9.88
CA LYS A 214 -21.73 3.48 -8.52
C LYS A 214 -20.71 3.86 -7.46
N GLU A 215 -21.22 4.32 -6.33
CA GLU A 215 -20.40 4.48 -5.12
C GLU A 215 -19.95 3.11 -4.62
N ILE A 216 -18.70 3.05 -4.15
CA ILE A 216 -18.13 1.86 -3.54
C ILE A 216 -18.70 1.66 -2.12
N ASN A 217 -18.82 0.42 -1.70
CA ASN A 217 -19.03 0.10 -0.30
C ASN A 217 -17.70 0.23 0.48
N LEU A 218 -17.43 1.44 0.98
CA LEU A 218 -16.18 1.76 1.67
C LEU A 218 -15.89 0.80 2.82
N LYS A 219 -16.90 0.48 3.63
CA LYS A 219 -16.75 -0.41 4.80
C LYS A 219 -16.30 -1.80 4.37
N GLU A 220 -16.95 -2.37 3.37
CA GLU A 220 -16.64 -3.70 2.84
C GLU A 220 -15.22 -3.75 2.26
N ILE A 221 -14.80 -2.72 1.52
CA ILE A 221 -13.44 -2.65 0.95
C ILE A 221 -12.39 -2.62 2.07
N LEU A 222 -12.62 -1.83 3.12
CA LEU A 222 -11.70 -1.78 4.26
C LEU A 222 -11.66 -3.09 5.04
N GLU A 223 -12.79 -3.76 5.23
CA GLU A 223 -12.87 -5.08 5.89
C GLU A 223 -12.15 -6.20 5.12
N ASN A 224 -11.83 -5.98 3.84
CA ASN A 224 -11.01 -6.91 3.06
C ASN A 224 -9.51 -6.75 3.31
N THR A 225 -9.07 -5.67 3.96
CA THR A 225 -7.67 -5.47 4.39
C THR A 225 -7.41 -6.16 5.73
N LYS A 226 -6.14 -6.42 6.03
CA LYS A 226 -5.76 -7.20 7.22
C LYS A 226 -6.23 -6.57 8.54
N TYR A 227 -6.13 -5.24 8.65
CA TYR A 227 -6.46 -4.51 9.88
C TYR A 227 -7.73 -3.64 9.74
N GLY A 228 -8.48 -3.81 8.65
CA GLY A 228 -9.71 -3.07 8.42
C GLY A 228 -9.53 -1.56 8.53
N SER A 229 -10.52 -0.89 9.12
CA SER A 229 -10.52 0.57 9.29
C SER A 229 -9.49 1.10 10.31
N GLU A 230 -8.77 0.25 11.01
CA GLU A 230 -7.65 0.68 11.86
C GLU A 230 -6.36 0.85 11.04
N GLY A 231 -6.15 -0.01 10.02
CA GLY A 231 -4.99 0.02 9.14
C GLY A 231 -5.14 0.92 7.93
N MET A 232 -6.31 0.99 7.35
CA MET A 232 -6.61 1.79 6.16
C MET A 232 -7.91 2.56 6.36
N GLY A 233 -7.97 3.77 5.79
CA GLY A 233 -9.17 4.58 5.79
C GLY A 233 -9.32 5.37 4.49
N GLY A 234 -10.46 6.03 4.28
CA GLY A 234 -10.66 6.77 3.04
C GLY A 234 -11.98 7.52 3.00
N ILE A 235 -12.25 8.13 1.86
CA ILE A 235 -13.49 8.83 1.53
C ILE A 235 -14.36 7.97 0.61
N ILE A 236 -15.67 8.22 0.64
CA ILE A 236 -16.59 7.60 -0.34
C ILE A 236 -16.25 8.12 -1.73
N THR A 237 -16.10 7.21 -2.67
CA THR A 237 -15.79 7.49 -4.07
C THR A 237 -16.52 6.48 -4.96
N LYS A 238 -16.44 6.64 -6.28
CA LYS A 238 -16.96 5.66 -7.25
C LYS A 238 -15.91 4.61 -7.59
N GLY A 239 -16.36 3.50 -8.20
CA GLY A 239 -15.47 2.57 -8.86
C GLY A 239 -14.81 3.16 -10.09
N THR A 240 -13.98 2.37 -10.77
CA THR A 240 -13.28 2.82 -11.99
C THR A 240 -13.44 1.84 -13.17
N MET A 241 -14.26 0.80 -13.02
CA MET A 241 -14.52 -0.17 -14.07
C MET A 241 -15.64 0.29 -14.99
N TYR A 242 -15.37 0.23 -16.29
CA TYR A 242 -16.41 0.37 -17.31
C TYR A 242 -16.89 -0.98 -17.82
N MET A 243 -18.16 -1.06 -18.15
CA MET A 243 -18.78 -2.23 -18.77
C MET A 243 -19.33 -1.85 -20.13
N GLY A 244 -19.21 -2.75 -21.08
CA GLY A 244 -19.74 -2.58 -22.43
C GLY A 244 -20.49 -3.81 -22.94
N TYR A 245 -21.33 -3.61 -23.98
CA TYR A 245 -22.13 -4.63 -24.63
C TYR A 245 -22.22 -4.26 -26.14
N PRO A 246 -22.23 -5.23 -27.06
CA PRO A 246 -21.98 -6.67 -26.84
C PRO A 246 -20.49 -7.02 -26.73
N ARG A 247 -20.24 -8.21 -26.19
CA ARG A 247 -18.89 -8.79 -26.09
C ARG A 247 -18.45 -9.35 -27.44
#